data_17734096edd53701874a04edfe7fdc1a
#
_entry.id   17734096edd53701874a04edfe7fdc1a
#
_cell.length_a   1.000
_cell.length_b   1.000
_cell.length_c   1.000
_cell.angle_alpha   90.00
_cell.angle_beta   90.00
_cell.angle_gamma   90.00
#
_symmetry.space_group_name_H-M   'P 1'
#
loop_
_entity.id
_entity.type
_entity.pdbx_description
1 polymer ?
#
loop_
_entity_poly.entity_id
_entity_poly.type
_entity_poly.pdbx_seq_one_letter_code
_entity_poly.pdbx_strand_id
1 'polypeptide(L)'
;MPTFHRGEVFEERWTLDDQVIDRFAELSGDVNPVHMDPTEAKAYGFPKRVAHGALSVALLSRLIGMKIPGAGALWLGHRIEWQAPVFVGDELILCAKVENYSEAAALLHLSFQGTNQRGQVVLQGEAQVKVNTKLTGDKAVKTAQIALVTGGTRGIGAAITCRLADDGFKVAINYLQDDRSAQQIRTMIESKGGTCLLIPSDIRAPNGPATILDTVQKTFGHPDVIVHAATPRLVARRIAETSYDDVDHYLQPYIRGALTLIARASPHMIQQNFGRFIFLGTSGLFGQPPSGYGPYIIAKSALWGLVRCAAQELGPFGITVNMVSPGMTITDLTGDLPARIKEIEARKVAVKRLATPEDTAAAVAFLARPEAGYLNGVNLPLTGGPVC
;
A
#
# COMPACT_ATOMS: atom_id res chain seq x y z
N MET A 1 16.23 -3.88 -4.61
CA MET A 1 16.54 -3.69 -3.17
C MET A 1 18.01 -4.03 -2.97
N PRO A 2 18.74 -3.41 -2.04
CA PRO A 2 20.09 -3.85 -1.73
C PRO A 2 20.03 -5.29 -1.19
N THR A 3 20.91 -6.14 -1.67
CA THR A 3 21.07 -7.53 -1.21
C THR A 3 22.20 -7.56 -0.21
N PHE A 4 21.93 -8.09 0.99
CA PHE A 4 22.94 -8.29 2.03
C PHE A 4 23.17 -9.79 2.22
N HIS A 5 24.44 -10.18 2.28
CA HIS A 5 24.79 -11.59 2.46
C HIS A 5 25.21 -11.86 3.91
N ARG A 6 24.70 -12.96 4.47
CA ARG A 6 25.11 -13.39 5.81
C ARG A 6 26.63 -13.59 5.86
N GLY A 7 27.28 -13.02 6.87
CA GLY A 7 28.72 -13.07 7.04
C GLY A 7 29.49 -11.91 6.39
N GLU A 8 28.81 -11.04 5.63
CA GLU A 8 29.42 -9.83 5.07
C GLU A 8 29.88 -8.90 6.22
N VAL A 9 31.09 -8.35 6.11
CA VAL A 9 31.73 -7.56 7.18
C VAL A 9 32.08 -6.17 6.67
N PHE A 10 31.81 -5.18 7.51
CA PHE A 10 32.10 -3.76 7.27
C PHE A 10 32.95 -3.23 8.41
N GLU A 11 34.05 -2.56 8.08
CA GLU A 11 35.01 -2.02 9.04
C GLU A 11 35.19 -0.52 8.84
N GLU A 12 35.39 0.18 9.95
CA GLU A 12 35.81 1.58 9.96
C GLU A 12 36.73 1.85 11.16
N ARG A 13 37.65 2.82 10.99
CA ARG A 13 38.69 3.14 11.99
C ARG A 13 38.67 4.61 12.35
N TRP A 14 38.84 4.92 13.61
CA TRP A 14 38.92 6.29 14.12
C TRP A 14 40.02 6.42 15.16
N THR A 15 40.82 7.49 15.05
CA THR A 15 41.68 7.92 16.12
C THR A 15 40.89 8.81 17.07
N LEU A 16 40.85 8.45 18.35
CA LEU A 16 40.14 9.21 19.38
C LEU A 16 41.09 10.24 20.01
N ASP A 17 41.32 11.33 19.29
CA ASP A 17 42.14 12.43 19.80
C ASP A 17 41.38 13.34 20.79
N ASP A 18 42.12 14.29 21.41
CA ASP A 18 41.55 15.23 22.35
C ASP A 18 40.38 16.03 21.75
N GLN A 19 40.48 16.44 20.48
CA GLN A 19 39.43 17.23 19.82
C GLN A 19 38.11 16.46 19.65
N VAL A 20 38.18 15.17 19.35
CA VAL A 20 36.98 14.31 19.19
C VAL A 20 36.28 14.17 20.54
N ILE A 21 37.02 13.98 21.63
CA ILE A 21 36.47 13.84 22.98
C ILE A 21 35.88 15.17 23.46
N ASP A 22 36.58 16.28 23.26
CA ASP A 22 36.12 17.61 23.68
C ASP A 22 34.83 18.00 22.92
N ARG A 23 34.74 17.77 21.59
CA ARG A 23 33.55 18.01 20.81
C ARG A 23 32.39 17.13 21.25
N PHE A 24 32.63 15.90 21.62
CA PHE A 24 31.57 15.01 22.10
C PHE A 24 31.10 15.46 23.50
N ALA A 25 31.98 15.89 24.38
CA ALA A 25 31.61 16.48 25.67
C ALA A 25 30.74 17.73 25.48
N GLU A 26 31.14 18.61 24.57
CA GLU A 26 30.36 19.81 24.22
C GLU A 26 28.97 19.48 23.68
N LEU A 27 28.86 18.46 22.81
CA LEU A 27 27.60 18.02 22.23
C LEU A 27 26.69 17.32 23.26
N SER A 28 27.24 16.44 24.08
CA SER A 28 26.50 15.62 25.03
C SER A 28 26.19 16.33 26.35
N GLY A 29 26.99 17.34 26.70
CA GLY A 29 26.98 17.98 28.02
C GLY A 29 27.66 17.14 29.11
N ASP A 30 28.25 15.98 28.78
CA ASP A 30 28.95 15.11 29.73
C ASP A 30 30.41 15.57 29.89
N VAL A 31 30.60 16.42 30.88
CA VAL A 31 31.89 16.98 31.26
C VAL A 31 32.49 16.30 32.50
N ASN A 32 32.18 15.00 32.68
CA ASN A 32 32.77 14.24 33.80
C ASN A 32 34.28 14.34 33.78
N PRO A 33 34.95 14.64 34.94
CA PRO A 33 36.39 14.85 35.04
C PRO A 33 37.23 13.74 34.42
N VAL A 34 36.81 12.49 34.46
CA VAL A 34 37.55 11.37 33.84
C VAL A 34 37.71 11.50 32.33
N HIS A 35 36.79 12.24 31.68
CA HIS A 35 36.83 12.54 30.24
C HIS A 35 37.58 13.82 29.92
N MET A 36 37.59 14.78 30.86
CA MET A 36 38.05 16.15 30.57
C MET A 36 39.45 16.46 31.13
N ASP A 37 39.84 15.88 32.26
CA ASP A 37 41.11 16.20 32.95
C ASP A 37 41.99 14.95 33.10
N PRO A 38 43.22 14.96 32.55
CA PRO A 38 44.14 13.82 32.66
C PRO A 38 44.59 13.58 34.10
N THR A 39 44.59 14.60 34.97
CA THR A 39 44.96 14.49 36.38
C THR A 39 43.85 13.80 37.16
N GLU A 40 42.64 14.22 36.94
CA GLU A 40 41.45 13.60 37.53
C GLU A 40 41.29 12.14 37.05
N ALA A 41 41.45 11.88 35.74
CA ALA A 41 41.42 10.51 35.23
C ALA A 41 42.43 9.60 35.95
N LYS A 42 43.65 10.09 36.23
CA LYS A 42 44.65 9.35 37.00
C LYS A 42 44.24 9.13 38.45
N ALA A 43 43.57 10.10 39.07
CA ALA A 43 43.08 9.98 40.45
C ALA A 43 42.01 8.87 40.56
N TYR A 44 41.26 8.61 39.49
CA TYR A 44 40.30 7.50 39.39
C TYR A 44 40.93 6.19 38.85
N GLY A 45 42.26 6.14 38.70
CA GLY A 45 43.00 4.92 38.31
C GLY A 45 43.14 4.70 36.81
N PHE A 46 42.77 5.65 35.97
CA PHE A 46 42.92 5.57 34.53
C PHE A 46 44.25 6.21 34.08
N PRO A 47 45.00 5.60 33.13
CA PRO A 47 46.29 6.13 32.70
C PRO A 47 46.22 7.43 31.91
N LYS A 48 45.08 7.68 31.27
CA LYS A 48 44.78 8.83 30.41
C LYS A 48 43.30 9.20 30.52
N ARG A 49 42.88 10.30 29.89
CA ARG A 49 41.48 10.63 29.72
C ARG A 49 40.76 9.46 29.06
N VAL A 50 39.60 9.10 29.59
CA VAL A 50 38.76 8.02 29.05
C VAL A 50 37.80 8.60 28.00
N ALA A 51 37.65 7.96 26.86
CA ALA A 51 36.64 8.33 25.89
C ALA A 51 35.23 8.02 26.42
N HIS A 52 34.26 8.86 26.14
CA HIS A 52 32.85 8.61 26.50
C HIS A 52 32.37 7.29 25.89
N GLY A 53 31.72 6.43 26.64
CA GLY A 53 31.16 5.21 26.12
C GLY A 53 30.14 5.46 24.98
N ALA A 54 29.33 6.52 25.12
CA ALA A 54 28.38 6.92 24.12
C ALA A 54 29.00 7.43 22.80
N LEU A 55 30.28 7.90 22.83
CA LEU A 55 30.99 8.24 21.59
C LEU A 55 31.16 7.03 20.68
N SER A 56 31.45 5.85 21.24
CA SER A 56 31.54 4.60 20.46
C SER A 56 30.22 4.23 19.80
N VAL A 57 29.09 4.53 20.45
CA VAL A 57 27.74 4.37 19.87
C VAL A 57 27.52 5.36 18.72
N ALA A 58 27.97 6.60 18.85
CA ALA A 58 27.88 7.59 17.77
C ALA A 58 28.69 7.17 16.53
N LEU A 59 29.89 6.59 16.74
CA LEU A 59 30.73 6.06 15.66
C LEU A 59 30.10 4.81 15.02
N LEU A 60 29.47 3.93 15.80
CA LEU A 60 28.69 2.81 15.28
C LEU A 60 27.50 3.29 14.47
N SER A 61 26.80 4.34 14.91
CA SER A 61 25.72 4.97 14.15
C SER A 61 26.20 5.48 12.78
N ARG A 62 27.40 6.06 12.74
CA ARG A 62 28.03 6.48 11.49
C ARG A 62 28.31 5.28 10.58
N LEU A 63 28.89 4.19 11.09
CA LEU A 63 29.16 2.98 10.33
C LEU A 63 27.85 2.43 9.72
N ILE A 64 26.77 2.37 10.52
CA ILE A 64 25.44 1.94 10.07
C ILE A 64 24.89 2.91 9.01
N GLY A 65 24.91 4.19 9.25
CA GLY A 65 24.31 5.19 8.38
C GLY A 65 25.05 5.43 7.06
N MET A 66 26.36 5.16 7.04
CA MET A 66 27.21 5.46 5.88
C MET A 66 27.67 4.23 5.11
N LYS A 67 27.73 3.05 5.74
CA LYS A 67 28.26 1.83 5.11
C LYS A 67 27.28 0.66 5.10
N ILE A 68 26.63 0.33 6.22
CA ILE A 68 25.79 -0.88 6.32
C ILE A 68 24.50 -0.65 7.15
N PRO A 69 23.34 -0.55 6.51
CA PRO A 69 23.05 -0.57 5.08
C PRO A 69 23.38 0.73 4.35
N GLY A 70 23.86 1.76 5.04
CA GLY A 70 24.16 3.07 4.46
C GLY A 70 22.92 3.96 4.33
N ALA A 71 22.82 4.70 3.24
CA ALA A 71 21.75 5.68 3.03
C ALA A 71 20.36 5.06 3.20
N GLY A 72 19.52 5.66 4.05
CA GLY A 72 18.17 5.18 4.39
C GLY A 72 18.13 4.22 5.59
N ALA A 73 19.27 3.96 6.25
CA ALA A 73 19.31 3.22 7.50
C ALA A 73 18.47 3.90 8.59
N LEU A 74 17.56 3.14 9.21
CA LEU A 74 16.91 3.55 10.46
C LEU A 74 17.30 2.55 11.55
N TRP A 75 18.13 2.99 12.50
CA TRP A 75 18.54 2.16 13.60
C TRP A 75 17.42 2.02 14.63
N LEU A 76 16.87 0.82 14.79
CA LEU A 76 15.70 0.56 15.63
C LEU A 76 16.06 0.23 17.07
N GLY A 77 17.20 -0.44 17.28
CA GLY A 77 17.62 -0.84 18.61
C GLY A 77 18.98 -1.50 18.60
N HIS A 78 19.61 -1.57 19.78
CA HIS A 78 20.89 -2.25 19.99
C HIS A 78 21.01 -2.79 21.40
N ARG A 79 21.88 -3.77 21.54
CA ARG A 79 22.49 -4.17 22.80
C ARG A 79 23.98 -3.99 22.67
N ILE A 80 24.63 -3.30 23.65
CA ILE A 80 26.05 -3.05 23.66
C ILE A 80 26.63 -3.37 25.04
N GLU A 81 27.83 -3.95 25.05
CA GLU A 81 28.59 -4.29 26.25
C GLU A 81 30.00 -3.71 26.08
N TRP A 82 30.38 -2.81 26.98
CA TRP A 82 31.75 -2.28 27.05
C TRP A 82 32.60 -3.21 27.90
N GLN A 83 33.68 -3.73 27.34
CA GLN A 83 34.56 -4.70 28.00
C GLN A 83 35.84 -4.06 28.54
N ALA A 84 36.25 -2.94 27.94
CA ALA A 84 37.42 -2.18 28.40
C ALA A 84 37.26 -0.70 28.05
N PRO A 85 37.88 0.21 28.85
CA PRO A 85 37.89 1.63 28.52
C PRO A 85 38.76 1.90 27.28
N VAL A 86 38.32 2.89 26.48
CA VAL A 86 39.09 3.45 25.37
C VAL A 86 39.66 4.81 25.83
N PHE A 87 40.90 5.09 25.51
CA PHE A 87 41.59 6.28 25.97
C PHE A 87 41.88 7.28 24.85
N VAL A 88 42.11 8.53 25.23
CA VAL A 88 42.63 9.53 24.29
C VAL A 88 43.92 9.03 23.64
N GLY A 89 43.97 9.12 22.31
CA GLY A 89 45.05 8.63 21.46
C GLY A 89 44.90 7.16 21.00
N ASP A 90 43.90 6.45 21.48
CA ASP A 90 43.65 5.10 20.98
C ASP A 90 42.98 5.15 19.56
N GLU A 91 43.27 4.14 18.75
CA GLU A 91 42.57 3.85 17.54
C GLU A 91 41.43 2.88 17.88
N LEU A 92 40.18 3.26 17.57
CA LEU A 92 39.02 2.39 17.67
C LEU A 92 38.67 1.83 16.29
N ILE A 93 38.66 0.51 16.16
CA ILE A 93 38.33 -0.24 14.97
C ILE A 93 36.97 -0.89 15.21
N LEU A 94 35.94 -0.44 14.52
CA LEU A 94 34.60 -1.03 14.59
C LEU A 94 34.35 -1.92 13.39
N CYS A 95 34.00 -3.17 13.65
CA CYS A 95 33.58 -4.16 12.65
C CYS A 95 32.10 -4.50 12.87
N ALA A 96 31.28 -4.34 11.86
CA ALA A 96 29.88 -4.81 11.83
C ALA A 96 29.73 -5.95 10.84
N LYS A 97 29.09 -7.03 11.25
CA LYS A 97 28.87 -8.23 10.45
C LYS A 97 27.38 -8.50 10.26
N VAL A 98 26.98 -8.83 9.07
CA VAL A 98 25.60 -9.22 8.77
C VAL A 98 25.31 -10.60 9.31
N GLU A 99 24.40 -10.71 10.28
CA GLU A 99 23.95 -11.99 10.81
C GLU A 99 22.71 -12.50 10.07
N ASN A 100 21.79 -11.60 9.73
CA ASN A 100 20.60 -11.94 8.96
C ASN A 100 19.99 -10.70 8.28
N TYR A 101 19.36 -10.89 7.13
CA TYR A 101 18.54 -9.89 6.47
C TYR A 101 17.17 -10.49 6.08
N SER A 102 16.11 -9.91 6.61
CA SER A 102 14.74 -10.24 6.23
C SER A 102 14.26 -9.27 5.15
N GLU A 103 14.18 -9.72 3.91
CA GLU A 103 13.66 -8.91 2.80
C GLU A 103 12.21 -8.49 3.03
N ALA A 104 11.37 -9.41 3.53
CA ALA A 104 9.96 -9.15 3.80
C ALA A 104 9.73 -8.06 4.85
N ALA A 105 10.59 -8.00 5.88
CA ALA A 105 10.54 -6.98 6.93
C ALA A 105 11.44 -5.78 6.61
N ALA A 106 12.30 -5.86 5.58
CA ALA A 106 13.39 -4.94 5.32
C ALA A 106 14.24 -4.68 6.59
N LEU A 107 14.52 -5.75 7.36
CA LEU A 107 15.18 -5.69 8.66
C LEU A 107 16.51 -6.41 8.60
N LEU A 108 17.58 -5.66 8.93
CA LEU A 108 18.95 -6.14 8.98
C LEU A 108 19.35 -6.34 10.45
N HIS A 109 19.85 -7.54 10.76
CA HIS A 109 20.46 -7.85 12.05
C HIS A 109 21.98 -7.87 11.89
N LEU A 110 22.65 -7.07 12.70
CA LEU A 110 24.10 -6.95 12.72
C LEU A 110 24.63 -7.40 14.07
N SER A 111 25.74 -8.15 14.10
CA SER A 111 26.65 -8.19 15.23
C SER A 111 27.76 -7.18 15.00
N PHE A 112 28.30 -6.61 16.06
CA PHE A 112 29.42 -5.70 15.95
C PHE A 112 30.44 -5.89 17.10
N GLN A 113 31.68 -5.57 16.78
CA GLN A 113 32.80 -5.61 17.73
C GLN A 113 33.68 -4.40 17.49
N GLY A 114 34.10 -3.78 18.59
CA GLY A 114 35.13 -2.72 18.61
C GLY A 114 36.43 -3.22 19.25
N THR A 115 37.52 -2.97 18.58
CA THR A 115 38.86 -3.28 19.11
C THR A 115 39.72 -2.03 19.12
N ASN A 116 40.70 -1.97 20.06
CA ASN A 116 41.73 -0.94 20.03
C ASN A 116 42.89 -1.36 19.11
N GLN A 117 43.90 -0.47 18.94
CA GLN A 117 45.10 -0.71 18.13
C GLN A 117 45.95 -1.91 18.56
N ARG A 118 45.68 -2.48 19.73
CA ARG A 118 46.35 -3.68 20.27
C ARG A 118 45.56 -4.96 20.02
N GLY A 119 44.42 -4.85 19.31
CA GLY A 119 43.52 -5.98 19.08
C GLY A 119 42.69 -6.37 20.30
N GLN A 120 42.69 -5.59 21.38
CA GLN A 120 41.86 -5.83 22.56
C GLN A 120 40.42 -5.44 22.24
N VAL A 121 39.49 -6.34 22.53
CA VAL A 121 38.04 -6.03 22.43
C VAL A 121 37.66 -5.03 23.51
N VAL A 122 37.12 -3.89 23.10
CA VAL A 122 36.67 -2.81 23.99
C VAL A 122 35.15 -2.72 24.08
N LEU A 123 34.46 -3.16 23.04
CA LEU A 123 33.01 -3.27 23.04
C LEU A 123 32.54 -4.37 22.07
N GLN A 124 31.33 -4.87 22.32
CA GLN A 124 30.65 -5.80 21.41
C GLN A 124 29.13 -5.67 21.55
N GLY A 125 28.40 -6.17 20.58
CA GLY A 125 26.94 -6.15 20.67
C GLY A 125 26.21 -6.52 19.38
N GLU A 126 24.93 -6.19 19.38
CA GLU A 126 24.02 -6.46 18.27
C GLU A 126 23.20 -5.21 17.96
N ALA A 127 22.80 -5.06 16.70
CA ALA A 127 21.95 -3.96 16.25
C ALA A 127 20.87 -4.47 15.30
N GLN A 128 19.70 -3.83 15.36
CA GLN A 128 18.60 -4.01 14.42
C GLN A 128 18.42 -2.73 13.63
N VAL A 129 18.48 -2.85 12.31
CA VAL A 129 18.44 -1.72 11.39
C VAL A 129 17.38 -1.93 10.32
N LYS A 130 16.43 -1.02 10.22
CA LYS A 130 15.48 -0.96 9.11
C LYS A 130 16.17 -0.42 7.88
N VAL A 131 16.10 -1.15 6.79
CA VAL A 131 16.64 -0.72 5.49
C VAL A 131 15.53 0.00 4.73
N ASN A 132 15.49 1.32 4.83
CA ASN A 132 14.57 2.10 4.03
C ASN A 132 15.23 2.39 2.67
N THR A 133 14.66 1.84 1.61
CA THR A 133 14.96 2.35 0.27
C THR A 133 14.46 3.80 0.21
N LYS A 134 15.23 4.70 -0.40
CA LYS A 134 14.66 6.01 -0.77
C LYS A 134 13.32 5.71 -1.43
N LEU A 135 12.25 6.27 -0.89
CA LEU A 135 11.13 6.61 -1.73
C LEU A 135 11.77 7.48 -2.79
N THR A 136 12.12 6.91 -3.91
CA THR A 136 12.57 7.66 -5.06
C THR A 136 11.38 8.50 -5.49
N GLY A 137 11.25 9.63 -4.85
CA GLY A 137 10.52 10.77 -5.34
C GLY A 137 11.34 11.40 -6.46
N ASP A 138 11.86 10.58 -7.35
CA ASP A 138 11.95 10.99 -8.73
C ASP A 138 10.50 11.19 -9.13
N LYS A 139 10.14 12.45 -9.35
CA LYS A 139 9.28 12.78 -10.46
C LYS A 139 9.95 12.26 -11.74
N ALA A 140 10.07 10.93 -11.88
CA ALA A 140 9.97 10.30 -13.16
C ALA A 140 8.74 10.98 -13.77
N VAL A 141 8.85 11.52 -14.95
CA VAL A 141 7.73 11.95 -15.78
C VAL A 141 6.67 10.90 -15.50
N LYS A 142 5.61 11.28 -14.76
CA LYS A 142 4.59 10.35 -14.28
C LYS A 142 4.04 9.75 -15.55
N THR A 143 4.50 8.58 -15.94
CA THR A 143 3.77 7.77 -16.90
C THR A 143 2.40 7.64 -16.28
N ALA A 144 1.39 8.18 -16.98
CA ALA A 144 0.04 8.27 -16.44
C ALA A 144 -0.32 6.90 -15.86
N GLN A 145 -0.73 6.86 -14.59
CA GLN A 145 -1.12 5.62 -13.93
C GLN A 145 -2.20 4.92 -14.74
N ILE A 146 -2.19 3.60 -14.74
CA ILE A 146 -3.10 2.78 -15.54
C ILE A 146 -4.23 2.29 -14.64
N ALA A 147 -5.46 2.57 -15.03
CA ALA A 147 -6.67 2.08 -14.36
C ALA A 147 -7.41 1.10 -15.27
N LEU A 148 -7.81 -0.04 -14.74
CA LEU A 148 -8.77 -0.96 -15.37
C LEU A 148 -10.14 -0.80 -14.71
N VAL A 149 -11.18 -0.52 -15.48
CA VAL A 149 -12.57 -0.49 -15.01
C VAL A 149 -13.38 -1.57 -15.72
N THR A 150 -13.84 -2.59 -15.00
CA THR A 150 -14.74 -3.58 -15.56
C THR A 150 -16.18 -3.08 -15.50
N GLY A 151 -16.95 -3.31 -16.56
CA GLY A 151 -18.30 -2.74 -16.68
C GLY A 151 -18.27 -1.20 -16.81
N GLY A 152 -17.23 -0.66 -17.45
CA GLY A 152 -16.90 0.78 -17.46
C GLY A 152 -17.66 1.64 -18.47
N THR A 153 -18.66 1.11 -19.20
CA THR A 153 -19.31 1.84 -20.32
C THR A 153 -20.67 2.43 -20.00
N ARG A 154 -21.29 2.09 -18.87
CA ARG A 154 -22.62 2.57 -18.48
C ARG A 154 -22.73 2.85 -16.99
N GLY A 155 -23.71 3.68 -16.62
CA GLY A 155 -24.07 3.96 -15.24
C GLY A 155 -22.87 4.35 -14.36
N ILE A 156 -22.74 3.72 -13.20
CA ILE A 156 -21.68 4.00 -12.23
C ILE A 156 -20.29 3.73 -12.84
N GLY A 157 -20.14 2.62 -13.59
CA GLY A 157 -18.86 2.29 -14.24
C GLY A 157 -18.41 3.36 -15.23
N ALA A 158 -19.31 3.92 -16.03
CA ALA A 158 -19.00 5.00 -16.97
C ALA A 158 -18.55 6.28 -16.25
N ALA A 159 -19.26 6.67 -15.20
CA ALA A 159 -18.87 7.84 -14.38
C ALA A 159 -17.49 7.66 -13.74
N ILE A 160 -17.19 6.46 -13.22
CA ILE A 160 -15.85 6.11 -12.68
C ILE A 160 -14.80 6.21 -13.79
N THR A 161 -15.07 5.64 -14.96
CA THR A 161 -14.18 5.67 -16.12
C THR A 161 -13.82 7.11 -16.52
N CYS A 162 -14.85 7.96 -16.71
CA CYS A 162 -14.65 9.36 -17.07
C CYS A 162 -13.88 10.11 -15.98
N ARG A 163 -14.22 9.89 -14.71
CA ARG A 163 -13.55 10.57 -13.59
C ARG A 163 -12.07 10.18 -13.47
N LEU A 164 -11.72 8.91 -13.62
CA LEU A 164 -10.31 8.49 -13.60
C LEU A 164 -9.55 9.04 -14.80
N ALA A 165 -10.17 9.12 -15.97
CA ALA A 165 -9.56 9.76 -17.13
C ALA A 165 -9.34 11.27 -16.90
N ASP A 166 -10.32 11.99 -16.33
CA ASP A 166 -10.20 13.40 -15.97
C ASP A 166 -9.12 13.61 -14.87
N ASP A 167 -8.90 12.64 -13.99
CA ASP A 167 -7.82 12.64 -12.98
C ASP A 167 -6.44 12.25 -13.58
N GLY A 168 -6.33 12.00 -14.90
CA GLY A 168 -5.09 11.77 -15.63
C GLY A 168 -4.65 10.29 -15.75
N PHE A 169 -5.50 9.34 -15.44
CA PHE A 169 -5.22 7.93 -15.68
C PHE A 169 -5.35 7.56 -17.17
N LYS A 170 -4.52 6.64 -17.64
CA LYS A 170 -4.85 5.84 -18.84
C LYS A 170 -5.87 4.80 -18.44
N VAL A 171 -7.06 4.81 -19.05
CA VAL A 171 -8.16 3.97 -18.59
C VAL A 171 -8.44 2.84 -19.57
N ALA A 172 -8.24 1.59 -19.12
CA ALA A 172 -8.71 0.41 -19.81
C ALA A 172 -10.16 0.12 -19.38
N ILE A 173 -11.05 0.01 -20.33
CA ILE A 173 -12.51 -0.04 -20.15
C ILE A 173 -13.00 -1.40 -20.63
N ASN A 174 -13.30 -2.30 -19.71
CA ASN A 174 -13.92 -3.56 -20.07
C ASN A 174 -15.45 -3.44 -20.11
N TYR A 175 -16.05 -4.05 -21.10
CA TYR A 175 -17.50 -4.15 -21.29
C TYR A 175 -17.86 -5.47 -21.99
N LEU A 176 -19.14 -5.83 -21.98
CA LEU A 176 -19.60 -7.11 -22.55
C LEU A 176 -19.97 -7.00 -24.03
N GLN A 177 -20.93 -6.16 -24.40
CA GLN A 177 -21.54 -6.15 -25.73
C GLN A 177 -21.96 -4.78 -26.26
N ASP A 178 -22.00 -3.74 -25.44
CA ASP A 178 -22.51 -2.43 -25.84
C ASP A 178 -21.42 -1.55 -26.45
N ASP A 179 -21.11 -1.84 -27.74
CA ASP A 179 -20.11 -1.08 -28.49
C ASP A 179 -20.48 0.39 -28.67
N ARG A 180 -21.78 0.71 -28.78
CA ARG A 180 -22.23 2.10 -28.94
C ARG A 180 -21.87 2.94 -27.72
N SER A 181 -22.25 2.46 -26.53
CA SER A 181 -21.90 3.15 -25.27
C SER A 181 -20.38 3.19 -25.08
N ALA A 182 -19.66 2.14 -25.46
CA ALA A 182 -18.20 2.10 -25.38
C ALA A 182 -17.55 3.19 -26.24
N GLN A 183 -18.00 3.34 -27.50
CA GLN A 183 -17.49 4.39 -28.40
C GLN A 183 -17.85 5.81 -27.93
N GLN A 184 -19.04 5.99 -27.35
CA GLN A 184 -19.41 7.29 -26.75
C GLN A 184 -18.46 7.70 -25.62
N ILE A 185 -18.16 6.78 -24.70
CA ILE A 185 -17.22 7.02 -23.60
C ILE A 185 -15.81 7.30 -24.15
N ARG A 186 -15.34 6.53 -25.14
CA ARG A 186 -14.07 6.80 -25.82
C ARG A 186 -14.01 8.23 -26.35
N THR A 187 -15.01 8.62 -27.17
CA THR A 187 -15.05 9.96 -27.76
C THR A 187 -15.03 11.06 -26.69
N MET A 188 -15.76 10.84 -25.59
CA MET A 188 -15.79 11.79 -24.47
C MET A 188 -14.42 11.94 -23.80
N ILE A 189 -13.70 10.86 -23.57
CA ILE A 189 -12.37 10.87 -22.95
C ILE A 189 -11.36 11.50 -23.90
N GLU A 190 -11.32 11.07 -25.16
CA GLU A 190 -10.35 11.52 -26.17
C GLU A 190 -10.57 13.01 -26.53
N SER A 191 -11.80 13.50 -26.54
CA SER A 191 -12.11 14.92 -26.77
C SER A 191 -11.53 15.86 -25.70
N LYS A 192 -11.27 15.31 -24.51
CA LYS A 192 -10.62 16.03 -23.39
C LYS A 192 -9.11 15.77 -23.33
N GLY A 193 -8.53 15.07 -24.32
CA GLY A 193 -7.10 14.72 -24.35
C GLY A 193 -6.71 13.52 -23.48
N GLY A 194 -7.68 12.79 -22.94
CA GLY A 194 -7.46 11.58 -22.19
C GLY A 194 -7.11 10.39 -23.11
N THR A 195 -6.65 9.30 -22.52
CA THR A 195 -6.29 8.06 -23.24
C THR A 195 -7.08 6.88 -22.68
N CYS A 196 -7.75 6.14 -23.55
CA CYS A 196 -8.47 4.94 -23.13
C CYS A 196 -8.32 3.77 -24.11
N LEU A 197 -8.58 2.56 -23.58
CA LEU A 197 -8.55 1.30 -24.30
C LEU A 197 -9.87 0.57 -24.10
N LEU A 198 -10.58 0.25 -25.14
CA LEU A 198 -11.82 -0.53 -25.08
C LEU A 198 -11.53 -2.03 -25.17
N ILE A 199 -12.12 -2.83 -24.28
CA ILE A 199 -11.87 -4.27 -24.16
C ILE A 199 -13.22 -5.00 -24.09
N PRO A 200 -13.78 -5.46 -25.23
CA PRO A 200 -14.96 -6.30 -25.25
C PRO A 200 -14.60 -7.70 -24.76
N SER A 201 -15.04 -8.07 -23.55
CA SER A 201 -14.80 -9.39 -22.97
C SER A 201 -15.79 -9.70 -21.86
N ASP A 202 -16.26 -10.95 -21.79
CA ASP A 202 -17.14 -11.40 -20.70
C ASP A 202 -16.31 -11.73 -19.46
N ILE A 203 -16.44 -10.93 -18.42
CA ILE A 203 -15.78 -11.13 -17.13
C ILE A 203 -16.18 -12.45 -16.44
N ARG A 204 -17.30 -13.06 -16.82
CA ARG A 204 -17.82 -14.33 -16.29
C ARG A 204 -17.16 -15.54 -16.94
N ALA A 205 -16.66 -15.38 -18.18
CA ALA A 205 -16.00 -16.46 -18.90
C ALA A 205 -14.74 -16.93 -18.14
N PRO A 206 -14.42 -18.23 -18.16
CA PRO A 206 -13.27 -18.78 -17.43
C PRO A 206 -11.95 -18.03 -17.71
N ASN A 207 -11.73 -17.63 -18.98
CA ASN A 207 -10.52 -16.90 -19.39
C ASN A 207 -10.76 -15.39 -19.54
N GLY A 208 -11.99 -14.90 -19.35
CA GLY A 208 -12.35 -13.50 -19.58
C GLY A 208 -11.48 -12.51 -18.80
N PRO A 209 -11.37 -12.63 -17.47
CA PRO A 209 -10.54 -11.73 -16.66
C PRO A 209 -9.05 -11.77 -17.06
N ALA A 210 -8.54 -12.95 -17.43
CA ALA A 210 -7.18 -13.12 -17.90
C ALA A 210 -6.96 -12.37 -19.23
N THR A 211 -7.86 -12.58 -20.21
CA THR A 211 -7.82 -11.89 -21.50
C THR A 211 -7.87 -10.37 -21.35
N ILE A 212 -8.69 -9.86 -20.42
CA ILE A 212 -8.77 -8.42 -20.11
C ILE A 212 -7.40 -7.91 -19.66
N LEU A 213 -6.79 -8.55 -18.66
CA LEU A 213 -5.50 -8.13 -18.10
C LEU A 213 -4.36 -8.25 -19.13
N ASP A 214 -4.32 -9.33 -19.92
CA ASP A 214 -3.32 -9.53 -20.97
C ASP A 214 -3.41 -8.41 -22.03
N THR A 215 -4.63 -7.99 -22.39
CA THR A 215 -4.87 -6.89 -23.32
C THR A 215 -4.41 -5.55 -22.75
N VAL A 216 -4.70 -5.27 -21.47
CA VAL A 216 -4.20 -4.07 -20.78
C VAL A 216 -2.68 -4.06 -20.77
N GLN A 217 -2.08 -5.17 -20.33
CA GLN A 217 -0.62 -5.30 -20.21
C GLN A 217 0.10 -5.09 -21.54
N LYS A 218 -0.44 -5.65 -22.62
CA LYS A 218 0.14 -5.52 -23.97
C LYS A 218 0.10 -4.08 -24.49
N THR A 219 -0.94 -3.32 -24.12
CA THR A 219 -1.20 -1.99 -24.70
C THR A 219 -0.68 -0.84 -23.83
N PHE A 220 -0.92 -0.91 -22.53
CA PHE A 220 -0.60 0.16 -21.59
C PHE A 220 0.47 -0.22 -20.58
N GLY A 221 0.69 -1.50 -20.33
CA GLY A 221 1.44 -2.03 -19.20
C GLY A 221 0.52 -2.56 -18.10
N HIS A 222 1.08 -2.86 -16.95
CA HIS A 222 0.33 -3.40 -15.82
C HIS A 222 -0.56 -2.34 -15.17
N PRO A 223 -1.82 -2.66 -14.81
CA PRO A 223 -2.69 -1.70 -14.14
C PRO A 223 -2.25 -1.45 -12.70
N ASP A 224 -2.22 -0.17 -12.31
CA ASP A 224 -1.98 0.30 -10.95
C ASP A 224 -3.26 0.26 -10.10
N VAL A 225 -4.39 0.47 -10.76
CA VAL A 225 -5.73 0.54 -10.16
C VAL A 225 -6.67 -0.39 -10.90
N ILE A 226 -7.41 -1.23 -10.17
CA ILE A 226 -8.46 -2.07 -10.74
C ILE A 226 -9.77 -1.75 -10.03
N VAL A 227 -10.75 -1.26 -10.79
CA VAL A 227 -12.12 -1.02 -10.33
C VAL A 227 -13.02 -2.09 -10.92
N HIS A 228 -13.58 -2.94 -10.05
CA HIS A 228 -14.49 -3.98 -10.48
C HIS A 228 -15.94 -3.54 -10.31
N ALA A 229 -16.54 -2.99 -11.40
CA ALA A 229 -17.89 -2.45 -11.43
C ALA A 229 -18.86 -3.28 -12.27
N ALA A 230 -18.39 -4.33 -12.94
CA ALA A 230 -19.22 -5.21 -13.74
C ALA A 230 -20.31 -5.88 -12.89
N THR A 231 -21.56 -5.72 -13.29
CA THR A 231 -22.73 -6.23 -12.57
C THR A 231 -23.71 -6.83 -13.60
N PRO A 232 -24.17 -8.08 -13.42
CA PRO A 232 -25.24 -8.63 -14.21
C PRO A 232 -26.55 -7.88 -13.97
N ARG A 233 -27.51 -8.02 -14.90
CA ARG A 233 -28.85 -7.47 -14.68
C ARG A 233 -29.46 -8.05 -13.41
N LEU A 234 -30.04 -7.18 -12.59
CA LEU A 234 -30.68 -7.59 -11.34
C LEU A 234 -32.04 -8.24 -11.67
N VAL A 235 -32.26 -9.44 -11.14
CA VAL A 235 -33.52 -10.18 -11.26
C VAL A 235 -34.07 -10.38 -9.87
N ALA A 236 -35.27 -9.86 -9.63
CA ALA A 236 -35.98 -10.06 -8.38
C ALA A 236 -36.54 -11.49 -8.30
N ARG A 237 -36.25 -12.20 -7.20
CA ARG A 237 -36.74 -13.55 -6.92
C ARG A 237 -36.85 -13.76 -5.41
N ARG A 238 -37.95 -14.36 -4.95
CA ARG A 238 -38.12 -14.69 -3.54
C ARG A 238 -37.13 -15.76 -3.13
N ILE A 239 -36.65 -15.69 -1.91
CA ILE A 239 -35.62 -16.63 -1.43
C ILE A 239 -36.09 -18.08 -1.46
N ALA A 240 -37.39 -18.34 -1.21
CA ALA A 240 -37.98 -19.68 -1.28
C ALA A 240 -38.05 -20.26 -2.71
N GLU A 241 -37.90 -19.42 -3.74
CA GLU A 241 -37.92 -19.78 -5.15
C GLU A 241 -36.51 -19.74 -5.79
N THR A 242 -35.49 -19.42 -5.00
CA THR A 242 -34.12 -19.25 -5.45
C THR A 242 -33.44 -20.59 -5.62
N SER A 243 -32.85 -20.82 -6.78
CA SER A 243 -31.94 -21.94 -7.04
C SER A 243 -30.48 -21.58 -6.77
N TYR A 244 -29.59 -22.59 -6.73
CA TYR A 244 -28.15 -22.34 -6.69
C TYR A 244 -27.66 -21.59 -7.94
N ASP A 245 -28.20 -21.89 -9.11
CA ASP A 245 -27.82 -21.23 -10.37
C ASP A 245 -28.14 -19.73 -10.35
N ASP A 246 -29.22 -19.32 -9.66
CA ASP A 246 -29.52 -17.90 -9.47
C ASP A 246 -28.42 -17.18 -8.64
N VAL A 247 -27.84 -17.87 -7.67
CA VAL A 247 -26.72 -17.35 -6.87
C VAL A 247 -25.43 -17.39 -7.69
N ASP A 248 -25.15 -18.50 -8.37
CA ASP A 248 -23.93 -18.68 -9.18
C ASP A 248 -23.83 -17.64 -10.30
N HIS A 249 -24.95 -17.27 -10.89
CA HIS A 249 -25.02 -16.18 -11.88
C HIS A 249 -24.34 -14.89 -11.40
N TYR A 250 -24.43 -14.57 -10.10
CA TYR A 250 -23.77 -13.42 -9.48
C TYR A 250 -22.40 -13.76 -8.93
N LEU A 251 -22.17 -15.01 -8.45
CA LEU A 251 -20.85 -15.41 -7.94
C LEU A 251 -19.78 -15.43 -9.04
N GLN A 252 -20.17 -15.76 -10.28
CA GLN A 252 -19.23 -15.81 -11.39
C GLN A 252 -18.49 -14.47 -11.62
N PRO A 253 -19.16 -13.33 -11.86
CA PRO A 253 -18.44 -12.06 -11.99
C PRO A 253 -17.85 -11.58 -10.67
N TYR A 254 -18.56 -11.70 -9.55
CA TYR A 254 -18.13 -11.08 -8.30
C TYR A 254 -17.03 -11.84 -7.58
N ILE A 255 -16.97 -13.16 -7.68
CA ILE A 255 -15.96 -13.96 -6.98
C ILE A 255 -14.94 -14.51 -7.97
N ARG A 256 -15.36 -15.26 -8.99
CA ARG A 256 -14.40 -15.81 -9.98
C ARG A 256 -13.65 -14.69 -10.70
N GLY A 257 -14.37 -13.68 -11.18
CA GLY A 257 -13.77 -12.52 -11.85
C GLY A 257 -12.82 -11.78 -10.95
N ALA A 258 -13.24 -11.44 -9.73
CA ALA A 258 -12.43 -10.71 -8.75
C ALA A 258 -11.17 -11.47 -8.35
N LEU A 259 -11.29 -12.76 -8.01
CA LEU A 259 -10.14 -13.61 -7.64
C LEU A 259 -9.10 -13.67 -8.77
N THR A 260 -9.55 -13.84 -10.02
CA THR A 260 -8.64 -13.88 -11.16
C THR A 260 -7.94 -12.53 -11.37
N LEU A 261 -8.66 -11.41 -11.24
CA LEU A 261 -8.07 -10.07 -11.34
C LEU A 261 -7.03 -9.85 -10.25
N ILE A 262 -7.35 -10.20 -8.98
CA ILE A 262 -6.41 -10.08 -7.87
C ILE A 262 -5.18 -10.96 -8.12
N ALA A 263 -5.36 -12.24 -8.38
CA ALA A 263 -4.25 -13.20 -8.51
C ALA A 263 -3.26 -12.81 -9.62
N ARG A 264 -3.76 -12.28 -10.74
CA ARG A 264 -2.91 -11.93 -11.89
C ARG A 264 -2.28 -10.54 -11.80
N ALA A 265 -2.92 -9.58 -11.13
CA ALA A 265 -2.38 -8.22 -11.03
C ALA A 265 -1.46 -8.05 -9.81
N SER A 266 -1.72 -8.75 -8.70
CA SER A 266 -0.96 -8.62 -7.45
C SER A 266 0.56 -8.82 -7.59
N PRO A 267 1.10 -9.79 -8.36
CA PRO A 267 2.55 -9.98 -8.44
C PRO A 267 3.29 -8.72 -8.91
N HIS A 268 2.77 -8.00 -9.89
CA HIS A 268 3.36 -6.74 -10.35
C HIS A 268 3.16 -5.61 -9.33
N MET A 269 1.96 -5.48 -8.77
CA MET A 269 1.65 -4.50 -7.74
C MET A 269 2.54 -4.67 -6.48
N ILE A 270 2.87 -5.93 -6.12
CA ILE A 270 3.82 -6.24 -5.03
C ILE A 270 5.22 -5.74 -5.39
N GLN A 271 5.70 -5.98 -6.61
CA GLN A 271 7.03 -5.54 -7.05
C GLN A 271 7.20 -4.02 -7.00
N GLN A 272 6.15 -3.26 -7.35
CA GLN A 272 6.18 -1.79 -7.31
C GLN A 272 5.76 -1.19 -5.96
N ASN A 273 5.38 -2.04 -4.98
CA ASN A 273 4.88 -1.62 -3.66
C ASN A 273 3.71 -0.62 -3.74
N PHE A 274 2.85 -0.79 -4.75
CA PHE A 274 1.66 0.02 -4.96
C PHE A 274 0.61 -0.75 -5.74
N GLY A 275 -0.63 -0.68 -5.30
CA GLY A 275 -1.80 -1.22 -6.02
C GLY A 275 -3.09 -0.79 -5.34
N ARG A 276 -4.16 -0.70 -6.13
CA ARG A 276 -5.50 -0.37 -5.66
C ARG A 276 -6.53 -1.29 -6.28
N PHE A 277 -7.19 -2.09 -5.45
CA PHE A 277 -8.38 -2.85 -5.85
C PHE A 277 -9.61 -2.20 -5.22
N ILE A 278 -10.56 -1.82 -6.03
CA ILE A 278 -11.80 -1.17 -5.59
C ILE A 278 -12.98 -1.94 -6.17
N PHE A 279 -13.80 -2.50 -5.29
CA PHE A 279 -14.95 -3.32 -5.65
C PHE A 279 -16.24 -2.55 -5.41
N LEU A 280 -17.19 -2.67 -6.33
CA LEU A 280 -18.54 -2.11 -6.14
C LEU A 280 -19.37 -3.09 -5.31
N GLY A 281 -19.78 -2.65 -4.15
CA GLY A 281 -20.72 -3.31 -3.26
C GLY A 281 -22.16 -2.85 -3.48
N THR A 282 -22.92 -2.82 -2.38
CA THR A 282 -24.29 -2.32 -2.33
C THR A 282 -24.63 -1.91 -0.90
N SER A 283 -25.45 -0.86 -0.74
CA SER A 283 -26.00 -0.50 0.57
C SER A 283 -26.84 -1.60 1.21
N GLY A 284 -27.33 -2.56 0.41
CA GLY A 284 -28.03 -3.73 0.92
C GLY A 284 -27.21 -4.69 1.78
N LEU A 285 -25.88 -4.44 1.93
CA LEU A 285 -25.01 -5.13 2.88
C LEU A 285 -25.12 -4.56 4.31
N PHE A 286 -25.80 -3.43 4.47
CA PHE A 286 -25.99 -2.75 5.74
C PHE A 286 -27.48 -2.75 6.08
N GLY A 287 -27.82 -2.89 7.34
CA GLY A 287 -29.19 -2.91 7.79
C GLY A 287 -30.04 -4.03 7.15
N GLN A 288 -31.28 -3.69 6.79
CA GLN A 288 -32.23 -4.66 6.21
C GLN A 288 -32.03 -4.80 4.70
N PRO A 289 -31.69 -6.01 4.19
CA PRO A 289 -31.55 -6.21 2.76
C PRO A 289 -32.88 -6.08 2.02
N PRO A 290 -32.88 -5.57 0.77
CA PRO A 290 -34.09 -5.42 -0.01
C PRO A 290 -34.70 -6.79 -0.34
N SER A 291 -36.02 -6.90 -0.18
CA SER A 291 -36.75 -8.13 -0.49
C SER A 291 -36.63 -8.50 -1.97
N GLY A 292 -36.49 -9.79 -2.26
CA GLY A 292 -36.40 -10.30 -3.62
C GLY A 292 -34.99 -10.27 -4.24
N TYR A 293 -33.97 -9.76 -3.56
CA TYR A 293 -32.60 -9.69 -4.08
C TYR A 293 -31.63 -10.61 -3.34
N GLY A 294 -32.13 -11.69 -2.73
CA GLY A 294 -31.33 -12.66 -1.98
C GLY A 294 -30.07 -13.13 -2.70
N PRO A 295 -30.14 -13.67 -3.94
CA PRO A 295 -28.97 -14.14 -4.69
C PRO A 295 -27.88 -13.06 -4.86
N TYR A 296 -28.30 -11.86 -5.19
CA TYR A 296 -27.41 -10.72 -5.36
C TYR A 296 -26.72 -10.33 -4.03
N ILE A 297 -27.47 -10.26 -2.93
CA ILE A 297 -26.93 -9.91 -1.61
C ILE A 297 -25.97 -10.99 -1.12
N ILE A 298 -26.30 -12.28 -1.29
CA ILE A 298 -25.40 -13.40 -0.94
C ILE A 298 -24.07 -13.24 -1.67
N ALA A 299 -24.08 -13.00 -2.97
CA ALA A 299 -22.87 -12.85 -3.77
C ALA A 299 -22.06 -11.58 -3.40
N LYS A 300 -22.74 -10.47 -3.08
CA LYS A 300 -22.07 -9.25 -2.59
C LYS A 300 -21.49 -9.42 -1.18
N SER A 301 -22.12 -10.22 -0.32
CA SER A 301 -21.58 -10.59 0.99
C SER A 301 -20.32 -11.45 0.85
N ALA A 302 -20.32 -12.41 -0.09
CA ALA A 302 -19.13 -13.19 -0.41
C ALA A 302 -17.99 -12.31 -0.94
N LEU A 303 -18.30 -11.35 -1.83
CA LEU A 303 -17.33 -10.38 -2.32
C LEU A 303 -16.74 -9.54 -1.18
N TRP A 304 -17.56 -9.13 -0.22
CA TRP A 304 -17.08 -8.41 0.96
C TRP A 304 -16.11 -9.25 1.79
N GLY A 305 -16.38 -10.54 1.97
CA GLY A 305 -15.45 -11.48 2.60
C GLY A 305 -14.11 -11.53 1.86
N LEU A 306 -14.14 -11.64 0.53
CA LEU A 306 -12.94 -11.63 -0.31
C LEU A 306 -12.13 -10.32 -0.15
N VAL A 307 -12.79 -9.17 -0.16
CA VAL A 307 -12.14 -7.87 0.03
C VAL A 307 -11.36 -7.82 1.34
N ARG A 308 -11.94 -8.30 2.44
CA ARG A 308 -11.29 -8.31 3.75
C ARG A 308 -10.06 -9.23 3.80
N CYS A 309 -10.16 -10.42 3.25
CA CYS A 309 -9.03 -11.35 3.18
C CYS A 309 -7.89 -10.77 2.33
N ALA A 310 -8.22 -10.29 1.12
CA ALA A 310 -7.22 -9.70 0.23
C ALA A 310 -6.56 -8.44 0.81
N ALA A 311 -7.32 -7.60 1.51
CA ALA A 311 -6.79 -6.42 2.20
C ALA A 311 -5.75 -6.79 3.26
N GLN A 312 -6.01 -7.83 4.04
CA GLN A 312 -5.09 -8.32 5.07
C GLN A 312 -3.81 -8.89 4.47
N GLU A 313 -3.93 -9.68 3.40
CA GLU A 313 -2.79 -10.35 2.80
C GLU A 313 -1.92 -9.43 1.93
N LEU A 314 -2.54 -8.46 1.23
CA LEU A 314 -1.85 -7.59 0.29
C LEU A 314 -1.40 -6.26 0.91
N GLY A 315 -1.97 -5.88 2.07
CA GLY A 315 -1.63 -4.64 2.78
C GLY A 315 -0.14 -4.44 3.06
N PRO A 316 0.62 -5.46 3.52
CA PRO A 316 2.06 -5.35 3.75
C PRO A 316 2.87 -4.93 2.51
N PHE A 317 2.31 -5.08 1.31
CA PHE A 317 2.95 -4.73 0.05
C PHE A 317 2.48 -3.39 -0.54
N GLY A 318 1.89 -2.50 0.29
CA GLY A 318 1.42 -1.19 -0.17
C GLY A 318 0.17 -1.23 -1.06
N ILE A 319 -0.51 -2.38 -1.12
CA ILE A 319 -1.72 -2.59 -1.91
C ILE A 319 -2.94 -2.44 -1.00
N THR A 320 -3.91 -1.60 -1.40
CA THR A 320 -5.17 -1.50 -0.68
C THR A 320 -6.31 -2.17 -1.45
N VAL A 321 -7.19 -2.84 -0.71
CA VAL A 321 -8.37 -3.53 -1.26
C VAL A 321 -9.60 -3.05 -0.51
N ASN A 322 -10.48 -2.33 -1.20
CA ASN A 322 -11.62 -1.67 -0.59
C ASN A 322 -12.92 -1.94 -1.36
N MET A 323 -14.04 -1.72 -0.72
CA MET A 323 -15.36 -1.77 -1.32
C MET A 323 -16.05 -0.42 -1.19
N VAL A 324 -16.76 -0.01 -2.24
CA VAL A 324 -17.67 1.15 -2.23
C VAL A 324 -19.08 0.63 -2.43
N SER A 325 -19.98 0.93 -1.50
CA SER A 325 -21.34 0.41 -1.48
C SER A 325 -22.38 1.52 -1.67
N PRO A 326 -22.75 1.80 -2.95
CA PRO A 326 -23.73 2.83 -3.23
C PRO A 326 -25.13 2.42 -2.75
N GLY A 327 -25.91 3.43 -2.38
CA GLY A 327 -27.36 3.34 -2.24
C GLY A 327 -28.06 3.32 -3.59
N MET A 328 -29.37 3.54 -3.58
CA MET A 328 -30.12 3.64 -4.83
C MET A 328 -29.57 4.81 -5.66
N THR A 329 -29.03 4.45 -6.82
CA THR A 329 -28.35 5.38 -7.73
C THR A 329 -29.14 5.48 -9.03
N ILE A 330 -29.28 6.69 -9.56
CA ILE A 330 -29.97 6.94 -10.85
C ILE A 330 -29.08 6.42 -11.98
N THR A 331 -29.45 5.27 -12.55
CA THR A 331 -28.74 4.62 -13.66
C THR A 331 -29.76 3.94 -14.57
N ASP A 332 -29.32 3.38 -15.70
CA ASP A 332 -30.18 2.58 -16.58
C ASP A 332 -30.80 1.39 -15.83
N LEU A 333 -30.13 0.82 -14.83
CA LEU A 333 -30.66 -0.26 -13.99
C LEU A 333 -31.87 0.16 -13.14
N THR A 334 -31.98 1.44 -12.83
CA THR A 334 -33.06 2.03 -12.03
C THR A 334 -33.95 2.95 -12.87
N GLY A 335 -33.66 3.07 -14.18
CA GLY A 335 -34.35 3.95 -15.13
C GLY A 335 -35.85 3.66 -15.19
N ASP A 336 -36.19 2.36 -15.24
CA ASP A 336 -37.56 1.85 -15.36
C ASP A 336 -38.42 2.01 -14.08
N LEU A 337 -37.82 2.43 -12.96
CA LEU A 337 -38.58 2.66 -11.73
C LEU A 337 -39.50 3.87 -11.86
N PRO A 338 -40.80 3.76 -11.47
CA PRO A 338 -41.73 4.86 -11.48
C PRO A 338 -41.19 6.09 -10.71
N ALA A 339 -41.48 7.29 -11.23
CA ALA A 339 -41.02 8.54 -10.62
C ALA A 339 -41.44 8.65 -9.13
N ARG A 340 -42.64 8.19 -8.79
CA ARG A 340 -43.14 8.15 -7.43
C ARG A 340 -42.29 7.30 -6.48
N ILE A 341 -41.78 6.15 -6.97
CA ILE A 341 -40.88 5.28 -6.18
C ILE A 341 -39.56 6.00 -5.95
N LYS A 342 -38.98 6.62 -6.98
CA LYS A 342 -37.76 7.41 -6.89
C LYS A 342 -37.89 8.55 -5.86
N GLU A 343 -39.03 9.23 -5.85
CA GLU A 343 -39.32 10.29 -4.91
C GLU A 343 -39.46 9.79 -3.46
N ILE A 344 -40.15 8.66 -3.25
CA ILE A 344 -40.28 8.03 -1.93
C ILE A 344 -38.91 7.64 -1.41
N GLU A 345 -38.08 7.00 -2.21
CA GLU A 345 -36.74 6.60 -1.81
C GLU A 345 -35.83 7.82 -1.54
N ALA A 346 -35.93 8.87 -2.35
CA ALA A 346 -35.19 10.11 -2.11
C ALA A 346 -35.57 10.78 -0.76
N ARG A 347 -36.84 10.73 -0.39
CA ARG A 347 -37.33 11.29 0.89
C ARG A 347 -36.80 10.54 2.12
N LYS A 348 -36.50 9.22 1.99
CA LYS A 348 -35.94 8.40 3.07
C LYS A 348 -34.49 8.76 3.37
N VAL A 349 -33.75 9.26 2.37
CA VAL A 349 -32.35 9.60 2.49
C VAL A 349 -32.18 10.96 3.18
N ALA A 350 -31.21 11.10 4.10
CA ALA A 350 -31.01 12.34 4.85
C ALA A 350 -30.71 13.55 3.95
N VAL A 351 -29.94 13.36 2.87
CA VAL A 351 -29.65 14.39 1.87
C VAL A 351 -30.81 14.67 0.89
N LYS A 352 -31.96 14.01 1.02
CA LYS A 352 -33.20 14.23 0.28
C LYS A 352 -33.07 14.10 -1.26
N ARG A 353 -32.11 13.32 -1.72
CA ARG A 353 -31.97 12.96 -3.13
C ARG A 353 -31.43 11.53 -3.26
N LEU A 354 -31.66 10.91 -4.42
CA LEU A 354 -30.97 9.69 -4.79
C LEU A 354 -29.52 10.00 -5.15
N ALA A 355 -28.66 8.99 -5.05
CA ALA A 355 -27.30 9.08 -5.52
C ALA A 355 -27.24 9.22 -7.05
N THR A 356 -26.23 9.91 -7.54
CA THR A 356 -25.85 9.92 -8.95
C THR A 356 -24.63 9.03 -9.17
N PRO A 357 -24.34 8.58 -10.38
CA PRO A 357 -23.12 7.85 -10.70
C PRO A 357 -21.84 8.61 -10.26
N GLU A 358 -21.85 9.94 -10.37
CA GLU A 358 -20.75 10.83 -10.00
C GLU A 358 -20.46 10.81 -8.50
N ASP A 359 -21.46 10.65 -7.64
CA ASP A 359 -21.26 10.49 -6.19
C ASP A 359 -20.36 9.26 -5.90
N THR A 360 -20.61 8.16 -6.63
CA THR A 360 -19.80 6.94 -6.49
C THR A 360 -18.43 7.11 -7.13
N ALA A 361 -18.36 7.76 -8.29
CA ALA A 361 -17.11 8.01 -9.00
C ALA A 361 -16.13 8.86 -8.17
N ALA A 362 -16.64 9.86 -7.41
CA ALA A 362 -15.83 10.67 -6.52
C ALA A 362 -15.15 9.85 -5.41
N ALA A 363 -15.88 8.94 -4.78
CA ALA A 363 -15.35 8.07 -3.73
C ALA A 363 -14.32 7.07 -4.29
N VAL A 364 -14.60 6.47 -5.45
CA VAL A 364 -13.68 5.56 -6.14
C VAL A 364 -12.40 6.30 -6.55
N ALA A 365 -12.51 7.50 -7.10
CA ALA A 365 -11.36 8.31 -7.49
C ALA A 365 -10.48 8.69 -6.29
N PHE A 366 -11.09 8.97 -5.13
CA PHE A 366 -10.34 9.19 -3.89
C PHE A 366 -9.58 7.93 -3.47
N LEU A 367 -10.22 6.75 -3.44
CA LEU A 367 -9.59 5.49 -3.06
C LEU A 367 -8.50 5.04 -4.05
N ALA A 368 -8.54 5.50 -5.29
CA ALA A 368 -7.52 5.21 -6.31
C ALA A 368 -6.20 5.97 -6.08
N ARG A 369 -6.21 7.04 -5.28
CA ARG A 369 -5.04 7.91 -5.07
C ARG A 369 -4.06 7.34 -4.04
N PRO A 370 -2.77 7.71 -4.11
CA PRO A 370 -1.78 7.35 -3.09
C PRO A 370 -2.17 7.80 -1.69
N GLU A 371 -2.83 8.96 -1.56
CA GLU A 371 -3.22 9.57 -0.27
C GLU A 371 -4.24 8.72 0.50
N ALA A 372 -4.99 7.86 -0.20
CA ALA A 372 -5.91 6.90 0.42
C ALA A 372 -5.21 5.61 0.94
N GLY A 373 -3.87 5.57 0.97
CA GLY A 373 -3.09 4.38 1.30
C GLY A 373 -3.31 3.80 2.71
N TYR A 374 -3.91 4.57 3.62
CA TYR A 374 -4.27 4.06 4.95
C TYR A 374 -5.69 3.50 5.04
N LEU A 375 -6.50 3.66 4.00
CA LEU A 375 -7.82 3.05 3.88
C LEU A 375 -7.65 1.67 3.23
N ASN A 376 -7.72 0.62 4.02
CA ASN A 376 -7.58 -0.75 3.55
C ASN A 376 -8.56 -1.68 4.26
N GLY A 377 -9.24 -2.53 3.51
CA GLY A 377 -10.24 -3.45 4.05
C GLY A 377 -11.53 -2.73 4.51
N VAL A 378 -11.85 -1.56 3.96
CA VAL A 378 -13.07 -0.83 4.30
C VAL A 378 -14.18 -1.08 3.29
N ASN A 379 -15.42 -1.11 3.78
CA ASN A 379 -16.63 -1.02 2.95
C ASN A 379 -17.24 0.36 3.19
N LEU A 380 -17.08 1.25 2.21
CA LEU A 380 -17.52 2.64 2.27
C LEU A 380 -18.97 2.76 1.82
N PRO A 381 -19.94 2.98 2.73
CA PRO A 381 -21.33 3.15 2.36
C PRO A 381 -21.55 4.56 1.78
N LEU A 382 -22.18 4.63 0.61
CA LEU A 382 -22.59 5.89 -0.02
C LEU A 382 -24.11 5.96 -0.03
N THR A 383 -24.69 6.21 1.13
CA THR A 383 -26.14 6.15 1.37
C THR A 383 -26.79 7.52 1.50
N GLY A 384 -26.01 8.60 1.52
CA GLY A 384 -26.51 9.96 1.73
C GLY A 384 -27.14 10.20 3.11
N GLY A 385 -26.81 9.33 4.07
CA GLY A 385 -27.31 9.40 5.45
C GLY A 385 -26.70 8.30 6.31
N PRO A 386 -27.11 8.21 7.59
CA PRO A 386 -26.64 7.16 8.48
C PRO A 386 -26.99 5.78 7.91
N VAL A 387 -26.10 4.85 8.12
CA VAL A 387 -26.30 3.43 7.79
C VAL A 387 -26.97 2.80 9.02
N CYS A 388 -28.20 2.36 8.86
CA CYS A 388 -29.01 1.73 9.94
C CYS A 388 -29.09 0.24 9.74
#